data_964bfb6f353735cde63addffb4eb8afd
#
_entry.id   964bfb6f353735cde63addffb4eb8afd
#
_cell.length_a   1.000
_cell.length_b   1.000
_cell.length_c   1.000
_cell.angle_alpha   90.00
_cell.angle_beta   90.00
_cell.angle_gamma   90.00
#
_symmetry.space_group_name_H-M   'P 1'
#
loop_
_entity.id
_entity.type
_entity.pdbx_description
1 polymer ?
#
loop_
_entity_poly.entity_id
_entity_poly.type
_entity_poly.pdbx_seq_one_letter_code
_entity_poly.pdbx_strand_id
1 'polypeptide(L)'
;DTTFVTHLALNECDGDMCFAVNAKILQDAIKEISDQPLRFEFDANSFELIVRYQNGQYKLMAQDASEYPTLKETEGTQISLTMHAPTLFTSISRALVSAAKENLRPQLNAICFDVRKESLNIVACDGNQLSRTKIQQSSDIQGVFLLSMRPATLLKNMLTKEQENVNLNLS
;
A
#
# COMPACT_ATOMS: atom_id res chain seq x y z
N ASP A 1 -5.39 -2.05 9.27
CA ASP A 1 -5.97 -2.05 7.93
C ASP A 1 -4.97 -1.51 6.92
N THR A 2 -5.12 -1.88 5.64
CA THR A 2 -4.22 -1.44 4.57
C THR A 2 -5.05 -0.80 3.47
N THR A 3 -4.73 0.42 3.11
CA THR A 3 -5.41 1.16 2.03
C THR A 3 -4.41 1.49 0.93
N PHE A 4 -4.86 1.39 -0.29
CA PHE A 4 -4.11 1.69 -1.50
C PHE A 4 -4.77 2.85 -2.22
N VAL A 5 -4.01 3.86 -2.57
CA VAL A 5 -4.49 5.01 -3.36
C VAL A 5 -3.59 5.17 -4.57
N THR A 6 -4.20 5.29 -5.75
CA THR A 6 -3.49 5.60 -6.98
C THR A 6 -4.28 6.60 -7.82
N HIS A 7 -3.59 7.38 -8.63
CA HIS A 7 -4.18 8.33 -9.56
C HIS A 7 -3.88 7.88 -10.99
N LEU A 8 -4.93 7.78 -11.78
CA LEU A 8 -4.82 7.45 -13.20
C LEU A 8 -5.34 8.62 -14.03
N ALA A 9 -4.60 8.97 -15.08
CA ALA A 9 -5.09 9.94 -16.05
C ALA A 9 -6.17 9.28 -16.91
N LEU A 10 -7.34 9.92 -16.99
CA LEU A 10 -8.43 9.50 -17.86
C LEU A 10 -8.32 10.22 -19.21
N ASN A 11 -8.63 9.54 -20.30
CA ASN A 11 -8.68 10.15 -21.63
C ASN A 11 -9.89 11.08 -21.76
N GLU A 12 -11.03 10.67 -21.21
CA GLU A 12 -12.29 11.43 -21.23
C GLU A 12 -13.01 11.19 -19.91
N CYS A 13 -13.69 12.21 -19.40
CA CYS A 13 -14.52 12.13 -18.20
C CYS A 13 -15.71 13.06 -18.33
N ASP A 14 -16.93 12.54 -18.23
CA ASP A 14 -18.17 13.31 -18.39
C ASP A 14 -18.67 13.95 -17.08
N GLY A 15 -17.98 13.72 -15.96
CA GLY A 15 -18.33 14.29 -14.64
C GLY A 15 -17.63 13.59 -13.50
N ASP A 16 -17.78 14.14 -12.31
CA ASP A 16 -17.23 13.58 -11.08
C ASP A 16 -18.23 12.61 -10.46
N MET A 17 -17.79 11.40 -10.17
CA MET A 17 -18.58 10.41 -9.47
C MET A 17 -17.72 9.55 -8.55
N CYS A 18 -18.32 9.09 -7.47
CA CYS A 18 -17.66 8.24 -6.50
C CYS A 18 -18.54 7.03 -6.17
N PHE A 19 -17.99 5.84 -6.27
CA PHE A 19 -18.69 4.59 -5.98
C PHE A 19 -17.70 3.53 -5.49
N ALA A 20 -18.20 2.54 -4.75
CA ALA A 20 -17.43 1.40 -4.29
C ALA A 20 -17.83 0.13 -5.05
N VAL A 21 -16.87 -0.71 -5.40
CA VAL A 21 -17.11 -2.01 -6.04
C VAL A 21 -16.28 -3.10 -5.39
N ASN A 22 -16.74 -4.34 -5.51
CA ASN A 22 -15.94 -5.48 -5.08
C ASN A 22 -14.69 -5.60 -5.97
N ALA A 23 -13.52 -5.32 -5.37
CA ALA A 23 -12.25 -5.27 -6.08
C ALA A 23 -11.91 -6.60 -6.80
N LYS A 24 -12.25 -7.76 -6.20
CA LYS A 24 -11.96 -9.06 -6.80
C LYS A 24 -12.78 -9.29 -8.06
N ILE A 25 -14.08 -9.00 -8.01
CA ILE A 25 -14.97 -9.17 -9.15
C ILE A 25 -14.55 -8.27 -10.32
N LEU A 26 -14.25 -6.99 -10.03
CA LEU A 26 -13.76 -6.05 -11.05
C LEU A 26 -12.41 -6.51 -11.63
N GLN A 27 -11.48 -6.93 -10.77
CA GLN A 27 -10.15 -7.40 -11.19
C GLN A 27 -10.27 -8.65 -12.07
N ASP A 28 -11.11 -9.62 -11.70
CA ASP A 28 -11.28 -10.85 -12.46
C ASP A 28 -11.93 -10.54 -13.85
N ALA A 29 -12.89 -9.62 -13.89
CA ALA A 29 -13.49 -9.18 -15.15
C ALA A 29 -12.46 -8.48 -16.07
N ILE A 30 -11.63 -7.58 -15.52
CA ILE A 30 -10.65 -6.84 -16.34
C ILE A 30 -9.49 -7.74 -16.82
N LYS A 31 -9.08 -8.74 -16.04
CA LYS A 31 -7.98 -9.65 -16.42
C LYS A 31 -8.27 -10.45 -17.71
N GLU A 32 -9.51 -10.73 -17.99
CA GLU A 32 -9.94 -11.47 -19.19
C GLU A 32 -10.02 -10.58 -20.44
N ILE A 33 -9.86 -9.26 -20.28
CA ILE A 33 -9.90 -8.30 -21.39
C ILE A 33 -8.46 -8.04 -21.85
N SER A 34 -8.21 -8.16 -23.15
CA SER A 34 -6.94 -7.79 -23.77
C SER A 34 -6.67 -6.29 -23.60
N ASP A 35 -5.41 -5.86 -23.76
CA ASP A 35 -5.01 -4.46 -23.62
C ASP A 35 -5.72 -3.57 -24.65
N GLN A 36 -6.66 -2.77 -24.17
CA GLN A 36 -7.52 -1.89 -24.97
C GLN A 36 -8.14 -0.81 -24.07
N PRO A 37 -8.63 0.31 -24.65
CA PRO A 37 -9.39 1.30 -23.89
C PRO A 37 -10.66 0.68 -23.28
N LEU A 38 -10.91 1.03 -22.02
CA LEU A 38 -12.11 0.65 -21.28
C LEU A 38 -12.96 1.89 -21.01
N ARG A 39 -14.27 1.75 -21.12
CA ARG A 39 -15.23 2.77 -20.74
C ARG A 39 -16.03 2.31 -19.52
N PHE A 40 -16.02 3.13 -18.48
CA PHE A 40 -16.78 2.91 -17.25
C PHE A 40 -18.01 3.81 -17.28
N GLU A 41 -19.18 3.22 -17.17
CA GLU A 41 -20.47 3.93 -17.08
C GLU A 41 -21.12 3.55 -15.76
N PHE A 42 -21.40 4.52 -14.91
CA PHE A 42 -22.02 4.30 -13.61
C PHE A 42 -23.38 5.01 -13.54
N ASP A 43 -24.40 4.27 -13.11
CA ASP A 43 -25.72 4.83 -12.83
C ASP A 43 -25.91 4.94 -11.30
N ALA A 44 -25.97 6.18 -10.80
CA ALA A 44 -26.16 6.45 -9.39
C ALA A 44 -27.54 6.05 -8.83
N ASN A 45 -28.55 5.85 -9.69
CA ASN A 45 -29.88 5.47 -9.23
C ASN A 45 -30.00 3.96 -9.03
N SER A 46 -29.41 3.19 -9.92
CA SER A 46 -29.43 1.71 -9.88
C SER A 46 -28.20 1.10 -9.23
N PHE A 47 -27.17 1.91 -8.99
CA PHE A 47 -25.83 1.45 -8.56
C PHE A 47 -25.23 0.41 -9.51
N GLU A 48 -25.58 0.47 -10.80
CA GLU A 48 -25.03 -0.41 -11.82
C GLU A 48 -23.76 0.23 -12.41
N LEU A 49 -22.66 -0.52 -12.41
CA LEU A 49 -21.43 -0.16 -13.10
C LEU A 49 -21.31 -1.03 -14.35
N ILE A 50 -21.22 -0.41 -15.52
CA ILE A 50 -20.98 -1.08 -16.78
C ILE A 50 -19.57 -0.79 -17.24
N VAL A 51 -18.78 -1.83 -17.45
CA VAL A 51 -17.45 -1.77 -18.06
C VAL A 51 -17.56 -2.23 -19.50
N ARG A 52 -17.43 -1.28 -20.44
CA ARG A 52 -17.48 -1.56 -21.88
C ARG A 52 -16.08 -1.69 -22.45
N TYR A 53 -15.93 -2.64 -23.35
CA TYR A 53 -14.75 -2.87 -24.16
C TYR A 53 -15.15 -3.22 -25.60
N GLN A 54 -14.18 -3.32 -26.49
CA GLN A 54 -14.44 -3.42 -27.96
C GLN A 54 -15.48 -4.48 -28.35
N ASN A 55 -15.47 -5.66 -27.71
CA ASN A 55 -16.28 -6.80 -28.11
C ASN A 55 -17.38 -7.17 -27.10
N GLY A 56 -17.59 -6.34 -26.04
CA GLY A 56 -18.60 -6.67 -25.03
C GLY A 56 -18.68 -5.71 -23.87
N GLN A 57 -19.39 -6.15 -22.86
CA GLN A 57 -19.53 -5.40 -21.61
C GLN A 57 -19.68 -6.32 -20.42
N TYR A 58 -19.18 -5.87 -19.27
CA TYR A 58 -19.49 -6.46 -17.96
C TYR A 58 -20.40 -5.51 -17.18
N LYS A 59 -21.37 -6.08 -16.48
CA LYS A 59 -22.23 -5.36 -15.54
C LYS A 59 -21.93 -5.80 -14.13
N LEU A 60 -21.68 -4.86 -13.25
CA LEU A 60 -21.32 -5.09 -11.86
C LEU A 60 -22.23 -4.22 -10.97
N MET A 61 -22.57 -4.74 -9.80
CA MET A 61 -23.23 -3.92 -8.78
C MET A 61 -22.19 -3.15 -7.99
N ALA A 62 -22.37 -1.85 -7.95
CA ALA A 62 -21.63 -0.94 -7.11
C ALA A 62 -22.38 -0.68 -5.78
N GLN A 63 -21.75 0.03 -4.87
CA GLN A 63 -22.29 0.45 -3.59
C GLN A 63 -22.05 1.96 -3.43
N ASP A 64 -22.78 2.57 -2.51
CA ASP A 64 -22.55 3.96 -2.15
C ASP A 64 -21.15 4.11 -1.53
N ALA A 65 -20.40 5.06 -2.08
CA ALA A 65 -19.05 5.35 -1.58
C ALA A 65 -19.05 6.00 -0.19
N SER A 66 -20.17 6.56 0.27
CA SER A 66 -20.29 7.15 1.60
C SER A 66 -20.12 6.12 2.71
N GLU A 67 -20.41 4.85 2.43
CA GLU A 67 -20.21 3.73 3.36
C GLU A 67 -18.75 3.20 3.37
N TYR A 68 -17.92 3.67 2.44
CA TYR A 68 -16.52 3.21 2.35
C TYR A 68 -15.70 3.78 3.52
N PRO A 69 -14.93 2.93 4.24
CA PRO A 69 -14.12 3.38 5.37
C PRO A 69 -13.12 4.44 4.94
N THR A 70 -13.26 5.64 5.47
CA THR A 70 -12.28 6.70 5.27
C THR A 70 -11.05 6.47 6.12
N LEU A 71 -9.88 6.83 5.58
CA LEU A 71 -8.66 6.87 6.36
C LEU A 71 -8.82 7.91 7.47
N LYS A 72 -8.71 7.47 8.73
CA LYS A 72 -8.61 8.40 9.85
C LYS A 72 -7.21 8.98 9.85
N GLU A 73 -7.10 10.29 9.96
CA GLU A 73 -5.83 10.95 10.23
C GLU A 73 -5.29 10.43 11.58
N THR A 74 -4.06 9.98 11.57
CA THR A 74 -3.41 9.48 12.80
C THR A 74 -2.92 10.69 13.59
N GLU A 75 -3.47 10.89 14.78
CA GLU A 75 -2.93 11.86 15.72
C GLU A 75 -1.62 11.30 16.29
N GLY A 76 -0.51 12.03 16.15
CA GLY A 76 0.78 11.60 16.68
C GLY A 76 1.98 12.22 15.97
N THR A 77 3.15 11.74 16.35
CA THR A 77 4.41 12.16 15.71
C THR A 77 4.48 11.58 14.31
N GLN A 78 4.50 12.44 13.29
CA GLN A 78 4.67 12.05 11.90
C GLN A 78 6.10 12.34 11.47
N ILE A 79 6.75 11.35 10.87
CA ILE A 79 8.09 11.48 10.28
C ILE A 79 7.99 11.17 8.80
N SER A 80 8.45 12.10 7.97
CA SER A 80 8.57 11.88 6.53
C SER A 80 10.03 11.67 6.16
N LEU A 81 10.32 10.57 5.49
CA LEU A 81 11.65 10.20 5.02
C LEU A 81 11.59 9.94 3.52
N THR A 82 12.47 10.61 2.76
CA THR A 82 12.67 10.29 1.34
C THR A 82 13.86 9.35 1.23
N MET A 83 13.66 8.21 0.58
CA MET A 83 14.73 7.23 0.44
C MET A 83 14.62 6.45 -0.87
N HIS A 84 15.75 5.90 -1.29
CA HIS A 84 15.85 5.12 -2.52
C HIS A 84 15.10 3.79 -2.39
N ALA A 85 14.16 3.53 -3.29
CA ALA A 85 13.29 2.36 -3.23
C ALA A 85 14.02 1.00 -3.17
N PRO A 86 15.08 0.74 -3.97
CA PRO A 86 15.88 -0.48 -3.85
C PRO A 86 16.55 -0.67 -2.49
N THR A 87 16.96 0.42 -1.83
CA THR A 87 17.52 0.36 -0.48
C THR A 87 16.47 -0.05 0.54
N LEU A 88 15.28 0.54 0.46
CA LEU A 88 14.13 0.19 1.29
C LEU A 88 13.70 -1.26 1.04
N PHE A 89 13.54 -1.66 -0.22
CA PHE A 89 13.22 -3.03 -0.63
C PHE A 89 14.16 -4.06 -0.02
N THR A 90 15.48 -3.84 -0.16
CA THR A 90 16.51 -4.75 0.35
C THR A 90 16.46 -4.84 1.87
N SER A 91 16.26 -3.71 2.55
CA SER A 91 16.21 -3.63 4.01
C SER A 91 14.99 -4.35 4.58
N ILE A 92 13.81 -4.13 3.99
CA ILE A 92 12.57 -4.83 4.37
C ILE A 92 12.70 -6.33 4.06
N SER A 93 13.27 -6.69 2.91
CA SER A 93 13.43 -8.11 2.52
C SER A 93 14.30 -8.87 3.52
N ARG A 94 15.39 -8.25 4.01
CA ARG A 94 16.25 -8.83 5.05
C ARG A 94 15.53 -8.92 6.39
N ALA A 95 14.82 -7.89 6.77
CA ALA A 95 14.08 -7.86 8.03
C ALA A 95 12.97 -8.94 8.06
N LEU A 96 12.23 -9.12 6.95
CA LEU A 96 11.17 -10.13 6.84
C LEU A 96 11.65 -11.57 7.08
N VAL A 97 12.92 -11.87 6.79
CA VAL A 97 13.51 -13.21 7.04
C VAL A 97 13.67 -13.48 8.53
N SER A 98 13.95 -12.43 9.32
CA SER A 98 14.23 -12.53 10.76
C SER A 98 13.05 -12.15 11.64
N ALA A 99 11.89 -11.76 11.07
CA ALA A 99 10.69 -11.50 11.84
C ALA A 99 9.94 -12.82 12.14
N ALA A 100 9.38 -12.92 13.33
CA ALA A 100 8.60 -14.10 13.71
C ALA A 100 7.31 -14.17 12.88
N LYS A 101 7.02 -15.38 12.34
CA LYS A 101 5.78 -15.60 11.58
C LYS A 101 4.56 -15.70 12.51
N GLU A 102 4.75 -16.38 13.62
CA GLU A 102 3.73 -16.57 14.66
C GLU A 102 4.39 -16.45 16.02
N ASN A 103 4.01 -15.48 16.80
CA ASN A 103 4.52 -15.29 18.16
C ASN A 103 3.44 -14.60 19.00
N LEU A 104 3.37 -14.96 20.29
CA LEU A 104 2.50 -14.33 21.26
C LEU A 104 2.90 -12.87 21.58
N ARG A 105 4.09 -12.46 21.17
CA ARG A 105 4.59 -11.09 21.34
C ARG A 105 4.45 -10.33 20.02
N PRO A 106 3.49 -9.42 19.89
CA PRO A 106 3.23 -8.70 18.62
C PRO A 106 4.45 -7.96 18.07
N GLN A 107 5.36 -7.51 18.95
CA GLN A 107 6.59 -6.81 18.56
C GLN A 107 7.53 -7.66 17.73
N LEU A 108 7.54 -8.99 17.93
CA LEU A 108 8.35 -9.92 17.15
C LEU A 108 7.73 -10.23 15.78
N ASN A 109 6.41 -10.01 15.63
CA ASN A 109 5.69 -10.18 14.36
C ASN A 109 5.70 -8.90 13.51
N ALA A 110 6.67 -8.02 13.74
CA ALA A 110 6.77 -6.72 13.08
C ALA A 110 8.22 -6.38 12.74
N ILE A 111 8.37 -5.48 11.79
CA ILE A 111 9.63 -4.82 11.47
C ILE A 111 9.65 -3.50 12.21
N CYS A 112 10.73 -3.22 12.93
CA CYS A 112 10.96 -1.99 13.65
C CYS A 112 11.72 -1.00 12.78
N PHE A 113 11.18 0.21 12.61
CA PHE A 113 11.83 1.37 12.02
C PHE A 113 12.25 2.28 13.18
N ASP A 114 13.53 2.29 13.52
CA ASP A 114 14.11 3.12 14.57
C ASP A 114 14.81 4.32 13.92
N VAL A 115 14.11 5.46 13.90
CA VAL A 115 14.58 6.72 13.31
C VAL A 115 15.40 7.48 14.34
N ARG A 116 16.65 7.74 14.03
CA ARG A 116 17.60 8.51 14.82
C ARG A 116 18.02 9.76 14.06
N LYS A 117 18.70 10.69 14.72
CA LYS A 117 19.17 11.94 14.14
C LYS A 117 19.95 11.77 12.83
N GLU A 118 20.78 10.75 12.74
CA GLU A 118 21.70 10.54 11.60
C GLU A 118 21.53 9.18 10.93
N SER A 119 20.58 8.38 11.35
CA SER A 119 20.38 7.05 10.78
C SER A 119 18.96 6.53 10.97
N LEU A 120 18.52 5.73 10.00
CA LEU A 120 17.38 4.84 10.10
C LEU A 120 17.89 3.42 10.32
N ASN A 121 17.44 2.76 11.38
CA ASN A 121 17.67 1.33 11.58
C ASN A 121 16.39 0.56 11.28
N ILE A 122 16.47 -0.41 10.40
CA ILE A 122 15.37 -1.35 10.11
C ILE A 122 15.76 -2.69 10.74
N VAL A 123 14.97 -3.11 11.74
CA VAL A 123 15.31 -4.25 12.62
C VAL A 123 14.16 -5.21 12.70
N ALA A 124 14.45 -6.51 12.72
CA ALA A 124 13.49 -7.55 13.05
C ALA A 124 14.17 -8.69 13.81
N CYS A 125 13.42 -9.39 14.66
CA CYS A 125 13.91 -10.49 15.48
C CYS A 125 12.79 -11.50 15.75
N ASP A 126 13.11 -12.81 15.71
CA ASP A 126 12.18 -13.88 16.08
C ASP A 126 12.48 -14.52 17.46
N GLY A 127 13.50 -14.00 18.14
CA GLY A 127 14.00 -14.53 19.41
C GLY A 127 15.24 -15.40 19.25
N ASN A 128 15.52 -15.96 18.07
CA ASN A 128 16.69 -16.77 17.78
C ASN A 128 17.67 -16.08 16.83
N GLN A 129 17.14 -15.28 15.92
CA GLN A 129 17.92 -14.52 14.94
C GLN A 129 17.48 -13.06 14.92
N LEU A 130 18.39 -12.17 14.60
CA LEU A 130 18.16 -10.74 14.49
C LEU A 130 18.76 -10.22 13.19
N SER A 131 17.97 -9.45 12.44
CA SER A 131 18.42 -8.66 11.30
C SER A 131 18.41 -7.18 11.66
N ARG A 132 19.49 -6.48 11.34
CA ARG A 132 19.57 -5.01 11.46
C ARG A 132 20.22 -4.43 10.21
N THR A 133 19.53 -3.55 9.53
CA THR A 133 20.08 -2.71 8.47
C THR A 133 20.15 -1.27 8.96
N LYS A 134 21.35 -0.67 8.95
CA LYS A 134 21.56 0.75 9.27
C LYS A 134 21.72 1.53 7.98
N ILE A 135 20.90 2.54 7.79
CA ILE A 135 20.92 3.45 6.64
C ILE A 135 21.30 4.83 7.16
N GLN A 136 22.26 5.49 6.50
CA GLN A 136 22.59 6.88 6.77
C GLN A 136 21.45 7.76 6.25
N GLN A 137 20.70 8.33 7.17
CA GLN A 137 19.51 9.12 6.88
C GLN A 137 19.35 10.15 7.99
N SER A 138 19.44 11.42 7.66
CA SER A 138 19.19 12.49 8.63
C SER A 138 17.71 12.70 8.84
N SER A 139 17.32 12.91 10.08
CA SER A 139 15.95 13.28 10.47
C SER A 139 15.99 14.20 11.67
N ASP A 140 15.21 15.27 11.63
CA ASP A 140 15.05 16.19 12.75
C ASP A 140 14.16 15.60 13.85
N ILE A 141 13.30 14.69 13.48
CA ILE A 141 12.40 13.99 14.39
C ILE A 141 12.88 12.55 14.58
N GLN A 142 12.88 12.09 15.81
CA GLN A 142 13.25 10.73 16.17
C GLN A 142 12.01 9.95 16.63
N GLY A 143 11.97 8.66 16.34
CA GLY A 143 10.86 7.82 16.73
C GLY A 143 11.11 6.35 16.44
N VAL A 144 10.26 5.50 17.02
CA VAL A 144 10.27 4.05 16.81
C VAL A 144 8.88 3.62 16.32
N PHE A 145 8.83 2.99 15.16
CA PHE A 145 7.60 2.58 14.50
C PHE A 145 7.65 1.09 14.22
N LEU A 146 6.52 0.42 14.36
CA LEU A 146 6.39 -1.01 14.09
C LEU A 146 5.50 -1.24 12.88
N LEU A 147 6.04 -1.89 11.86
CA LEU A 147 5.28 -2.31 10.68
C LEU A 147 5.05 -3.82 10.75
N SER A 148 3.81 -4.24 10.89
CA SER A 148 3.46 -5.65 10.96
C SER A 148 3.77 -6.39 9.65
N MET A 149 3.93 -7.72 9.73
CA MET A 149 4.41 -8.57 8.63
C MET A 149 3.61 -8.45 7.34
N ARG A 150 2.28 -8.35 7.44
CA ARG A 150 1.41 -8.29 6.25
C ARG A 150 1.60 -6.98 5.47
N PRO A 151 1.48 -5.79 6.06
CA PRO A 151 1.82 -4.53 5.38
C PRO A 151 3.28 -4.49 4.89
N ALA A 152 4.24 -5.02 5.65
CA ALA A 152 5.64 -5.07 5.23
C ALA A 152 5.84 -5.90 3.96
N THR A 153 5.13 -7.04 3.84
CA THR A 153 5.17 -7.87 2.65
C THR A 153 4.53 -7.18 1.45
N LEU A 154 3.42 -6.48 1.65
CA LEU A 154 2.78 -5.69 0.59
C LEU A 154 3.70 -4.56 0.12
N LEU A 155 4.27 -3.79 1.05
CA LEU A 155 5.23 -2.73 0.74
C LEU A 155 6.43 -3.26 -0.04
N LYS A 156 7.02 -4.38 0.38
CA LYS A 156 8.10 -5.05 -0.36
C LYS A 156 7.68 -5.35 -1.81
N ASN A 157 6.48 -5.92 -2.01
CA ASN A 157 6.01 -6.28 -3.35
C ASN A 157 5.82 -5.06 -4.26
N MET A 158 5.34 -3.95 -3.71
CA MET A 158 5.23 -2.68 -4.42
C MET A 158 6.59 -2.14 -4.87
N LEU A 159 7.58 -2.21 -3.99
CA LEU A 159 8.93 -1.71 -4.25
C LEU A 159 9.73 -2.58 -5.24
N THR A 160 9.24 -3.75 -5.63
CA THR A 160 9.99 -4.70 -6.48
C THR A 160 10.40 -4.10 -7.83
N LYS A 161 9.55 -3.24 -8.40
CA LYS A 161 9.79 -2.61 -9.72
C LYS A 161 10.18 -1.14 -9.61
N GLU A 162 10.17 -0.58 -8.41
CA GLU A 162 10.46 0.82 -8.18
C GLU A 162 11.97 1.06 -8.14
N GLN A 163 12.45 2.06 -8.87
CA GLN A 163 13.86 2.41 -8.98
C GLN A 163 14.16 3.82 -8.46
N GLU A 164 13.13 4.62 -8.26
CA GLU A 164 13.25 6.02 -7.84
C GLU A 164 13.22 6.17 -6.32
N ASN A 165 13.21 7.41 -5.88
CA ASN A 165 13.00 7.73 -4.48
C ASN A 165 11.52 7.63 -4.13
N VAL A 166 11.25 7.09 -2.95
CA VAL A 166 9.92 7.01 -2.36
C VAL A 166 9.85 7.80 -1.06
N ASN A 167 8.69 8.37 -0.78
CA ASN A 167 8.42 9.04 0.49
C ASN A 167 7.76 8.05 1.44
N LEU A 168 8.39 7.84 2.58
CA LEU A 168 7.90 6.99 3.66
C LEU A 168 7.41 7.88 4.80
N ASN A 169 6.12 7.87 5.04
CA ASN A 169 5.50 8.58 6.16
C ASN A 169 5.21 7.58 7.28
N LEU A 170 5.78 7.83 8.44
CA LEU A 170 5.65 7.01 9.65
C LEU A 170 4.85 7.80 10.69
N SER A 171 3.82 7.18 11.25
CA SER A 171 2.94 7.74 12.28
C SER A 171 2.61 6.75 13.38
#